data_32e3b24d8db80189cbff49b53ad45579
#
_entry.id   32e3b24d8db80189cbff49b53ad45579
#
_cell.length_a   1.000
_cell.length_b   1.000
_cell.length_c   1.000
_cell.angle_alpha   90.00
_cell.angle_beta   90.00
_cell.angle_gamma   90.00
#
_symmetry.space_group_name_H-M   'P 1'
#
loop_
_entity.id
_entity.type
_entity.pdbx_description
1 polymer ?
#
loop_
_entity_poly.entity_id
_entity_poly.type
_entity_poly.pdbx_seq_one_letter_code
_entity_poly.pdbx_strand_id
1 'polypeptide(L)'
;MTWPKSVQSATIAPSASPQRPKPADAEATPSARLKGNIRQSVCRWCYEKFSLEDLCAAGKAMGLGAIDLLDPPDFETIKKHGLVCSMVSFPTLDGVGGITKAFNRLEHHDRLVQAYHPRIKETADAGFERLLCFSGNRAGLDDARGLDNCEAGLKRILPLAERLRVTLCMELLNSKRTHPDYQCDHVAWGVELVKRISSERFKLIYDIFHMQIMEGDVCDTIRENHQYFDHYHTGGVPGRVEIDDGQELNYPRIMQAIVATGFKGFVAQEFVPQRPEALA
;
A
#
# COMPACT_ATOMS: atom_id res chain seq x y z
N MET A 1 -36.83 41.77 12.80
CA MET A 1 -37.43 40.46 12.46
C MET A 1 -36.92 39.45 13.47
N THR A 2 -37.79 39.06 14.38
CA THR A 2 -37.47 38.18 15.52
C THR A 2 -37.78 36.72 15.15
N TRP A 3 -36.83 35.82 15.34
CA TRP A 3 -36.98 34.39 15.18
C TRP A 3 -37.69 33.79 16.40
N PRO A 4 -38.64 32.85 16.24
CA PRO A 4 -39.31 32.22 17.38
C PRO A 4 -38.39 31.11 17.95
N LYS A 5 -38.23 31.15 19.29
CA LYS A 5 -37.70 30.04 20.10
C LYS A 5 -38.84 29.06 20.35
N SER A 6 -38.65 27.79 20.06
CA SER A 6 -39.07 26.57 20.76
C SER A 6 -39.17 25.40 19.78
N VAL A 7 -38.19 24.52 19.81
CA VAL A 7 -38.33 23.13 19.33
C VAL A 7 -38.20 22.24 20.56
N GLN A 8 -39.35 21.63 20.92
CA GLN A 8 -39.40 20.63 21.99
C GLN A 8 -38.60 19.41 21.61
N SER A 9 -37.78 18.93 22.54
CA SER A 9 -37.05 17.67 22.45
C SER A 9 -38.00 16.49 22.36
N ALA A 10 -38.11 15.87 21.20
CA ALA A 10 -38.74 14.57 21.05
C ALA A 10 -37.72 13.50 21.44
N THR A 11 -37.99 12.79 22.53
CA THR A 11 -37.25 11.62 22.97
C THR A 11 -37.49 10.48 21.98
N ILE A 12 -36.49 10.14 21.13
CA ILE A 12 -36.57 8.99 20.24
C ILE A 12 -36.23 7.74 21.08
N ALA A 13 -37.22 6.85 21.23
CA ALA A 13 -37.00 5.53 21.82
C ALA A 13 -36.01 4.72 20.95
N PRO A 14 -35.13 3.87 21.55
CA PRO A 14 -34.22 3.07 20.78
C PRO A 14 -34.97 2.05 19.92
N SER A 15 -34.87 2.16 18.61
CA SER A 15 -35.39 1.16 17.68
C SER A 15 -34.56 -0.12 17.81
N ALA A 16 -35.20 -1.28 17.98
CA ALA A 16 -34.56 -2.58 17.96
C ALA A 16 -33.85 -2.76 16.62
N SER A 17 -32.56 -3.03 16.66
CA SER A 17 -31.76 -3.39 15.48
C SER A 17 -32.34 -4.66 14.83
N PRO A 18 -32.52 -4.70 13.52
CA PRO A 18 -32.97 -5.89 12.84
C PRO A 18 -31.92 -6.99 13.01
N GLN A 19 -32.30 -8.14 13.53
CA GLN A 19 -31.45 -9.33 13.61
C GLN A 19 -31.06 -9.73 12.18
N ARG A 20 -29.76 -9.78 11.90
CA ARG A 20 -29.23 -10.36 10.66
C ARG A 20 -29.69 -11.83 10.54
N PRO A 21 -30.19 -12.28 9.38
CA PRO A 21 -30.43 -13.69 9.14
C PRO A 21 -29.12 -14.49 9.31
N LYS A 22 -29.18 -15.65 9.94
CA LYS A 22 -28.07 -16.59 10.00
C LYS A 22 -27.61 -16.93 8.57
N PRO A 23 -26.30 -17.03 8.30
CA PRO A 23 -25.83 -17.53 7.02
C PRO A 23 -26.40 -18.94 6.81
N ALA A 24 -27.10 -19.16 5.71
CA ALA A 24 -27.34 -20.51 5.22
C ALA A 24 -25.98 -21.15 4.91
N ASP A 25 -25.84 -22.46 5.17
CA ASP A 25 -24.66 -23.24 4.88
C ASP A 25 -24.18 -22.92 3.46
N ALA A 26 -23.08 -22.17 3.36
CA ALA A 26 -22.49 -21.86 2.09
C ALA A 26 -21.87 -23.15 1.52
N GLU A 27 -22.56 -23.80 0.60
CA GLU A 27 -21.93 -24.78 -0.28
C GLU A 27 -20.66 -24.14 -0.86
N ALA A 28 -19.52 -24.80 -0.68
CA ALA A 28 -18.24 -24.35 -1.21
C ALA A 28 -18.39 -24.09 -2.71
N THR A 29 -18.42 -22.83 -3.09
CA THR A 29 -18.45 -22.42 -4.51
C THR A 29 -17.21 -23.02 -5.17
N PRO A 30 -17.31 -23.70 -6.32
CA PRO A 30 -16.14 -24.22 -7.01
C PRO A 30 -15.13 -23.10 -7.19
N SER A 31 -13.88 -23.30 -6.78
CA SER A 31 -12.83 -22.31 -6.88
C SER A 31 -12.81 -21.75 -8.30
N ALA A 32 -13.18 -20.48 -8.47
CA ALA A 32 -13.19 -19.83 -9.77
C ALA A 32 -11.78 -19.91 -10.33
N ARG A 33 -11.60 -20.59 -11.46
CA ARG A 33 -10.29 -20.72 -12.12
C ARG A 33 -9.70 -19.32 -12.34
N LEU A 34 -8.60 -19.01 -11.69
CA LEU A 34 -7.91 -17.72 -11.83
C LEU A 34 -7.56 -17.48 -13.30
N LYS A 35 -7.92 -16.33 -13.83
CA LYS A 35 -7.63 -15.96 -15.23
C LYS A 35 -6.17 -15.59 -15.46
N GLY A 36 -5.39 -15.38 -14.40
CA GLY A 36 -3.98 -15.04 -14.48
C GLY A 36 -3.66 -13.64 -15.01
N ASN A 37 -4.66 -12.75 -15.12
CA ASN A 37 -4.48 -11.41 -15.63
C ASN A 37 -3.77 -10.47 -14.63
N ILE A 38 -3.86 -10.78 -13.34
CA ILE A 38 -3.26 -10.02 -12.23
C ILE A 38 -2.44 -10.98 -11.37
N ARG A 39 -1.24 -10.60 -11.02
CA ARG A 39 -0.44 -11.26 -10.00
C ARG A 39 -0.83 -10.69 -8.65
N GLN A 40 -1.26 -11.55 -7.73
CA GLN A 40 -1.74 -11.13 -6.42
C GLN A 40 -0.72 -11.45 -5.33
N SER A 41 -0.64 -10.57 -4.34
CA SER A 41 0.07 -10.73 -3.09
C SER A 41 -0.77 -10.26 -1.91
N VAL A 42 -0.26 -10.39 -0.70
CA VAL A 42 -0.90 -9.95 0.53
C VAL A 42 0.14 -9.35 1.48
N CYS A 43 -0.20 -8.25 2.15
CA CYS A 43 0.68 -7.58 3.09
C CYS A 43 0.76 -8.33 4.42
N ARG A 44 1.98 -8.65 4.86
CA ARG A 44 2.24 -9.42 6.06
C ARG A 44 1.63 -8.82 7.32
N TRP A 45 1.75 -7.50 7.51
CA TRP A 45 1.30 -6.81 8.71
C TRP A 45 -0.22 -6.92 8.97
N CYS A 46 -1.03 -7.09 7.91
CA CYS A 46 -2.47 -7.27 8.04
C CYS A 46 -2.84 -8.61 8.69
N TYR A 47 -1.92 -9.56 8.73
CA TYR A 47 -2.13 -10.95 9.17
C TYR A 47 -1.15 -11.36 10.29
N GLU A 48 -0.69 -10.43 11.11
CA GLU A 48 0.30 -10.69 12.18
C GLU A 48 -0.16 -11.73 13.22
N LYS A 49 -1.48 -11.90 13.38
CA LYS A 49 -2.05 -12.92 14.27
C LYS A 49 -1.82 -14.37 13.79
N PHE A 50 -1.41 -14.57 12.54
CA PHE A 50 -1.05 -15.86 11.98
C PHE A 50 0.46 -15.99 11.87
N SER A 51 0.99 -17.22 11.92
CA SER A 51 2.39 -17.43 11.60
C SER A 51 2.66 -17.11 10.13
N LEU A 52 3.89 -16.75 9.77
CA LEU A 52 4.25 -16.52 8.37
C LEU A 52 4.11 -17.83 7.55
N GLU A 53 4.43 -18.97 8.15
CA GLU A 53 4.27 -20.29 7.53
C GLU A 53 2.80 -20.55 7.17
N ASP A 54 1.85 -20.30 8.09
CA ASP A 54 0.41 -20.49 7.83
C ASP A 54 -0.09 -19.53 6.74
N LEU A 55 0.34 -18.27 6.79
CA LEU A 55 -0.01 -17.29 5.76
C LEU A 55 0.53 -17.70 4.38
N CYS A 56 1.75 -18.18 4.30
CA CYS A 56 2.35 -18.68 3.07
C CYS A 56 1.61 -19.91 2.52
N ALA A 57 1.28 -20.87 3.39
CA ALA A 57 0.56 -22.09 3.01
C ALA A 57 -0.85 -21.76 2.48
N ALA A 58 -1.60 -20.94 3.21
CA ALA A 58 -2.94 -20.49 2.79
C ALA A 58 -2.87 -19.65 1.51
N GLY A 59 -1.97 -18.67 1.44
CA GLY A 59 -1.78 -17.82 0.26
C GLY A 59 -1.44 -18.63 -0.99
N LYS A 60 -0.55 -19.62 -0.86
CA LYS A 60 -0.21 -20.53 -1.97
C LYS A 60 -1.41 -21.35 -2.42
N ALA A 61 -2.20 -21.89 -1.49
CA ALA A 61 -3.41 -22.65 -1.80
C ALA A 61 -4.46 -21.78 -2.53
N MET A 62 -4.58 -20.51 -2.18
CA MET A 62 -5.45 -19.52 -2.84
C MET A 62 -4.89 -19.02 -4.18
N GLY A 63 -3.66 -19.35 -4.54
CA GLY A 63 -3.03 -18.93 -5.80
C GLY A 63 -2.30 -17.60 -5.74
N LEU A 64 -1.97 -17.07 -4.56
CA LEU A 64 -1.08 -15.93 -4.42
C LEU A 64 0.32 -16.25 -4.92
N GLY A 65 0.96 -15.28 -5.56
CA GLY A 65 2.34 -15.40 -6.05
C GLY A 65 3.38 -14.86 -5.08
N ALA A 66 2.96 -14.06 -4.11
CA ALA A 66 3.88 -13.35 -3.23
C ALA A 66 3.27 -13.00 -1.87
N ILE A 67 4.15 -12.69 -0.91
CA ILE A 67 3.82 -11.96 0.32
C ILE A 67 4.51 -10.59 0.24
N ASP A 68 3.82 -9.57 0.68
CA ASP A 68 4.25 -8.18 0.63
C ASP A 68 4.74 -7.69 1.99
N LEU A 69 5.63 -6.70 2.00
CA LEU A 69 6.13 -6.01 3.19
C LEU A 69 6.81 -6.94 4.19
N LEU A 70 7.81 -7.68 3.69
CA LEU A 70 8.65 -8.57 4.51
C LEU A 70 10.04 -7.98 4.74
N ASP A 71 10.61 -8.34 5.87
CA ASP A 71 11.99 -8.07 6.23
C ASP A 71 12.92 -9.25 5.89
N PRO A 72 14.26 -9.03 5.78
CA PRO A 72 15.20 -10.08 5.40
C PRO A 72 15.12 -11.40 6.17
N PRO A 73 14.84 -11.43 7.50
CA PRO A 73 14.70 -12.68 8.22
C PRO A 73 13.58 -13.60 7.70
N ASP A 74 12.56 -13.03 7.04
CA ASP A 74 11.40 -13.76 6.54
C ASP A 74 11.61 -14.39 5.15
N PHE A 75 12.66 -13.97 4.42
CA PHE A 75 12.86 -14.33 3.02
C PHE A 75 12.99 -15.82 2.76
N GLU A 76 13.69 -16.54 3.63
CA GLU A 76 13.85 -17.99 3.48
C GLU A 76 12.53 -18.74 3.70
N THR A 77 11.68 -18.26 4.60
CA THR A 77 10.35 -18.86 4.84
C THR A 77 9.51 -18.80 3.57
N ILE A 78 9.36 -17.62 2.95
CA ILE A 78 8.52 -17.50 1.74
C ILE A 78 9.05 -18.31 0.56
N LYS A 79 10.39 -18.38 0.40
CA LYS A 79 11.04 -19.18 -0.65
C LYS A 79 10.75 -20.67 -0.52
N LYS A 80 10.72 -21.22 0.71
CA LYS A 80 10.34 -22.62 0.96
C LYS A 80 8.94 -22.96 0.47
N HIS A 81 8.02 -21.98 0.50
CA HIS A 81 6.66 -22.13 -0.04
C HIS A 81 6.55 -21.82 -1.54
N GLY A 82 7.66 -21.51 -2.22
CA GLY A 82 7.67 -21.12 -3.63
C GLY A 82 6.94 -19.81 -3.90
N LEU A 83 7.01 -18.89 -2.94
CA LEU A 83 6.53 -17.51 -3.04
C LEU A 83 7.71 -16.54 -3.15
N VAL A 84 7.44 -15.32 -3.61
CA VAL A 84 8.42 -14.22 -3.63
C VAL A 84 7.98 -13.10 -2.70
N CYS A 85 8.90 -12.18 -2.36
CA CYS A 85 8.54 -10.91 -1.75
C CYS A 85 8.25 -9.90 -2.85
N SER A 86 6.99 -9.45 -2.96
CA SER A 86 6.59 -8.49 -4.00
C SER A 86 7.03 -7.05 -3.70
N MET A 87 7.18 -6.71 -2.42
CA MET A 87 7.71 -5.45 -1.92
C MET A 87 8.44 -5.72 -0.59
N VAL A 88 9.73 -5.42 -0.54
CA VAL A 88 10.52 -5.52 0.69
C VAL A 88 10.23 -4.31 1.57
N SER A 89 10.13 -4.53 2.89
CA SER A 89 9.86 -3.47 3.86
C SER A 89 11.00 -2.44 3.93
N PHE A 90 10.62 -1.20 4.20
CA PHE A 90 11.55 -0.09 4.42
C PHE A 90 12.47 -0.35 5.62
N PRO A 91 13.76 0.01 5.52
CA PRO A 91 14.66 -0.05 6.67
C PRO A 91 14.51 1.18 7.56
N THR A 92 14.82 1.03 8.84
CA THR A 92 14.91 2.15 9.78
C THR A 92 16.26 2.16 10.51
N LEU A 93 16.75 3.36 10.83
CA LEU A 93 17.91 3.58 11.68
C LEU A 93 17.64 4.76 12.62
N ASP A 94 17.72 4.54 13.92
CA ASP A 94 17.46 5.55 14.96
C ASP A 94 16.10 6.24 14.80
N GLY A 95 15.07 5.48 14.40
CA GLY A 95 13.70 5.98 14.19
C GLY A 95 13.52 6.83 12.92
N VAL A 96 14.48 6.80 12.00
CA VAL A 96 14.42 7.42 10.66
C VAL A 96 14.28 6.33 9.61
N GLY A 97 13.44 6.54 8.60
CA GLY A 97 13.18 5.63 7.48
C GLY A 97 11.70 5.26 7.33
N GLY A 98 10.91 5.39 8.41
CA GLY A 98 9.47 5.12 8.39
C GLY A 98 8.62 6.31 7.92
N ILE A 99 7.30 6.14 7.99
CA ILE A 99 6.29 7.06 7.44
C ILE A 99 6.50 8.52 7.85
N THR A 100 6.84 8.78 9.11
CA THR A 100 6.88 10.15 9.65
C THR A 100 8.22 10.86 9.49
N LYS A 101 9.34 10.13 9.42
CA LYS A 101 10.70 10.67 9.35
C LYS A 101 11.47 10.00 8.23
N ALA A 102 11.48 10.61 7.05
CA ALA A 102 12.09 10.02 5.88
C ALA A 102 12.74 11.08 4.96
N PHE A 103 12.60 10.94 3.63
CA PHE A 103 13.41 11.65 2.64
C PHE A 103 13.16 13.15 2.53
N ASN A 104 12.04 13.67 3.00
CA ASN A 104 11.73 15.11 2.91
C ASN A 104 12.54 16.00 3.87
N ARG A 105 13.47 15.43 4.66
CA ARG A 105 14.31 16.15 5.62
C ARG A 105 15.79 15.88 5.40
N LEU A 106 16.56 16.93 5.14
CA LEU A 106 18.00 16.84 4.87
C LEU A 106 18.76 16.18 6.05
N GLU A 107 18.37 16.49 7.28
CA GLU A 107 18.97 15.93 8.50
C GLU A 107 18.78 14.41 8.66
N HIS A 108 17.87 13.83 7.89
CA HIS A 108 17.65 12.38 7.89
C HIS A 108 18.52 11.63 6.88
N HIS A 109 19.04 12.31 5.85
CA HIS A 109 19.63 11.68 4.68
C HIS A 109 20.81 10.77 5.00
N ASP A 110 21.69 11.13 5.94
CA ASP A 110 22.83 10.27 6.28
C ASP A 110 22.40 8.94 6.90
N ARG A 111 21.40 8.98 7.79
CA ARG A 111 20.82 7.76 8.38
C ARG A 111 20.06 6.94 7.33
N LEU A 112 19.34 7.59 6.44
CA LEU A 112 18.65 6.91 5.33
C LEU A 112 19.64 6.19 4.42
N VAL A 113 20.74 6.83 4.05
CA VAL A 113 21.80 6.18 3.25
C VAL A 113 22.38 4.96 3.97
N GLN A 114 22.68 5.10 5.28
CA GLN A 114 23.19 4.00 6.09
C GLN A 114 22.20 2.83 6.20
N ALA A 115 20.90 3.10 6.28
CA ALA A 115 19.86 2.08 6.37
C ALA A 115 19.55 1.42 5.01
N TYR A 116 19.41 2.23 3.96
CA TYR A 116 18.99 1.74 2.64
C TYR A 116 20.09 0.99 1.88
N HIS A 117 21.36 1.35 2.02
CA HIS A 117 22.44 0.66 1.29
C HIS A 117 22.51 -0.85 1.61
N PRO A 118 22.50 -1.30 2.89
CA PRO A 118 22.42 -2.72 3.19
C PRO A 118 21.12 -3.35 2.68
N ARG A 119 19.95 -2.70 2.91
CA ARG A 119 18.65 -3.24 2.53
C ARG A 119 18.51 -3.43 1.01
N ILE A 120 19.05 -2.51 0.19
CA ILE A 120 19.09 -2.66 -1.28
C ILE A 120 19.89 -3.90 -1.66
N LYS A 121 21.02 -4.16 -1.00
CA LYS A 121 21.83 -5.37 -1.26
C LYS A 121 21.09 -6.64 -0.84
N GLU A 122 20.54 -6.67 0.38
CA GLU A 122 19.75 -7.80 0.87
C GLU A 122 18.56 -8.12 -0.04
N THR A 123 17.89 -7.09 -0.56
CA THR A 123 16.79 -7.24 -1.52
C THR A 123 17.28 -7.90 -2.81
N ALA A 124 18.37 -7.40 -3.39
CA ALA A 124 18.95 -7.93 -4.62
C ALA A 124 19.52 -9.35 -4.43
N ASP A 125 20.26 -9.60 -3.35
CA ASP A 125 20.87 -10.90 -3.04
C ASP A 125 19.80 -11.98 -2.82
N ALA A 126 18.64 -11.59 -2.29
CA ALA A 126 17.49 -12.48 -2.17
C ALA A 126 16.76 -12.76 -3.49
N GLY A 127 17.09 -12.01 -4.57
CA GLY A 127 16.42 -12.09 -5.87
C GLY A 127 15.10 -11.32 -5.92
N PHE A 128 14.88 -10.36 -5.03
CA PHE A 128 13.70 -9.50 -5.04
C PHE A 128 14.01 -8.16 -5.72
N GLU A 129 12.97 -7.47 -6.18
CA GLU A 129 13.12 -6.36 -7.11
C GLU A 129 12.66 -5.00 -6.57
N ARG A 130 11.89 -4.98 -5.48
CA ARG A 130 11.20 -3.77 -4.98
C ARG A 130 11.48 -3.53 -3.51
N LEU A 131 11.68 -2.26 -3.17
CA LEU A 131 11.95 -1.82 -1.81
C LEU A 131 11.12 -0.57 -1.50
N LEU A 132 10.31 -0.65 -0.45
CA LEU A 132 9.45 0.44 0.01
C LEU A 132 10.27 1.61 0.55
N CYS A 133 9.80 2.84 0.28
CA CYS A 133 10.27 4.06 0.93
C CYS A 133 9.13 5.07 1.15
N PHE A 134 9.38 6.06 2.02
CA PHE A 134 8.42 7.09 2.38
C PHE A 134 8.98 8.50 2.20
N SER A 135 8.10 9.48 1.99
CA SER A 135 8.50 10.89 1.95
C SER A 135 8.83 11.45 3.34
N GLY A 136 8.06 11.10 4.34
CA GLY A 136 8.06 11.74 5.66
C GLY A 136 6.88 12.70 5.83
N ASN A 137 6.67 13.18 7.06
CA ASN A 137 5.67 14.20 7.37
C ASN A 137 6.18 15.59 6.99
N ARG A 138 5.26 16.48 6.59
CA ARG A 138 5.57 17.89 6.27
C ARG A 138 6.19 18.62 7.45
N ALA A 139 5.58 18.54 8.64
CA ALA A 139 5.99 19.31 9.82
C ALA A 139 6.29 20.78 9.47
N GLY A 140 5.36 21.40 8.74
CA GLY A 140 5.48 22.78 8.26
C GLY A 140 6.31 23.00 6.99
N LEU A 141 6.86 21.95 6.37
CA LEU A 141 7.58 22.04 5.10
C LEU A 141 6.58 22.18 3.94
N ASP A 142 6.83 23.12 3.03
CA ASP A 142 6.05 23.26 1.80
C ASP A 142 6.36 22.14 0.79
N ASP A 143 5.47 21.97 -0.19
CA ASP A 143 5.56 20.88 -1.15
C ASP A 143 6.77 20.98 -2.07
N ALA A 144 7.16 22.19 -2.48
CA ALA A 144 8.32 22.41 -3.36
C ALA A 144 9.61 22.02 -2.64
N ARG A 145 9.77 22.46 -1.40
CA ARG A 145 10.93 22.12 -0.57
C ARG A 145 10.95 20.64 -0.22
N GLY A 146 9.77 20.02 0.00
CA GLY A 146 9.64 18.59 0.19
C GLY A 146 10.13 17.79 -1.01
N LEU A 147 9.77 18.19 -2.23
CA LEU A 147 10.26 17.63 -3.49
C LEU A 147 11.79 17.75 -3.61
N ASP A 148 12.35 18.95 -3.40
CA ASP A 148 13.79 19.20 -3.49
C ASP A 148 14.57 18.29 -2.52
N ASN A 149 14.11 18.19 -1.29
CA ASN A 149 14.75 17.37 -0.26
C ASN A 149 14.64 15.87 -0.59
N CYS A 150 13.45 15.38 -0.98
CA CYS A 150 13.27 13.98 -1.36
C CYS A 150 14.15 13.61 -2.55
N GLU A 151 14.21 14.46 -3.58
CA GLU A 151 15.07 14.28 -4.74
C GLU A 151 16.55 14.17 -4.33
N ALA A 152 17.03 15.11 -3.51
CA ALA A 152 18.41 15.12 -3.03
C ALA A 152 18.76 13.85 -2.24
N GLY A 153 17.88 13.39 -1.35
CA GLY A 153 18.12 12.21 -0.52
C GLY A 153 18.06 10.91 -1.32
N LEU A 154 17.07 10.75 -2.18
CA LEU A 154 16.89 9.56 -3.03
C LEU A 154 18.05 9.40 -4.03
N LYS A 155 18.54 10.48 -4.62
CA LYS A 155 19.71 10.46 -5.52
C LYS A 155 20.99 9.94 -4.86
N ARG A 156 21.08 9.91 -3.53
CA ARG A 156 22.23 9.34 -2.81
C ARG A 156 22.23 7.82 -2.75
N ILE A 157 21.04 7.18 -2.80
CA ILE A 157 20.89 5.72 -2.73
C ILE A 157 20.59 5.09 -4.09
N LEU A 158 20.06 5.87 -5.02
CA LEU A 158 19.62 5.43 -6.33
C LEU A 158 20.72 4.77 -7.18
N PRO A 159 21.99 5.27 -7.23
CA PRO A 159 23.04 4.60 -8.02
C PRO A 159 23.30 3.16 -7.60
N LEU A 160 23.13 2.81 -6.33
CA LEU A 160 23.21 1.45 -5.85
C LEU A 160 21.99 0.63 -6.30
N ALA A 161 20.80 1.19 -6.17
CA ALA A 161 19.55 0.55 -6.58
C ALA A 161 19.53 0.25 -8.09
N GLU A 162 19.99 1.19 -8.93
CA GLU A 162 20.13 1.01 -10.38
C GLU A 162 21.09 -0.13 -10.73
N ARG A 163 22.29 -0.13 -10.13
CA ARG A 163 23.31 -1.15 -10.37
C ARG A 163 22.83 -2.55 -9.99
N LEU A 164 22.07 -2.65 -8.90
CA LEU A 164 21.55 -3.92 -8.40
C LEU A 164 20.14 -4.24 -8.92
N ARG A 165 19.56 -3.38 -9.78
CA ARG A 165 18.23 -3.53 -10.36
C ARG A 165 17.08 -3.62 -9.34
N VAL A 166 17.23 -2.94 -8.20
CA VAL A 166 16.17 -2.79 -7.21
C VAL A 166 15.42 -1.49 -7.47
N THR A 167 14.10 -1.56 -7.56
CA THR A 167 13.22 -0.39 -7.70
C THR A 167 12.82 0.13 -6.32
N LEU A 168 13.14 1.38 -6.04
CA LEU A 168 12.65 2.08 -4.86
C LEU A 168 11.22 2.54 -5.15
N CYS A 169 10.27 2.15 -4.31
CA CYS A 169 8.86 2.49 -4.47
C CYS A 169 8.40 3.38 -3.31
N MET A 170 8.04 4.63 -3.61
CA MET A 170 7.47 5.54 -2.61
C MET A 170 5.97 5.37 -2.55
N GLU A 171 5.44 5.19 -1.35
CA GLU A 171 4.02 4.98 -1.16
C GLU A 171 3.23 6.29 -1.05
N LEU A 172 2.11 6.34 -1.76
CA LEU A 172 1.10 7.38 -1.67
C LEU A 172 0.15 7.07 -0.49
N LEU A 173 0.16 7.92 0.55
CA LEU A 173 -0.67 7.72 1.74
C LEU A 173 -1.66 8.87 1.93
N ASN A 174 -2.79 8.61 2.59
CA ASN A 174 -3.75 9.67 2.87
C ASN A 174 -3.38 10.47 4.14
N SER A 175 -3.28 11.78 4.01
CA SER A 175 -3.11 12.71 5.13
C SER A 175 -4.43 13.13 5.80
N LYS A 176 -5.56 12.86 5.14
CA LYS A 176 -6.89 13.27 5.65
C LYS A 176 -7.35 12.47 6.88
N ARG A 177 -6.94 11.21 7.04
CA ARG A 177 -7.48 10.32 8.08
C ARG A 177 -6.43 9.52 8.82
N THR A 178 -5.57 8.75 8.10
CA THR A 178 -4.72 7.72 8.73
C THR A 178 -3.28 8.14 8.95
N HIS A 179 -2.73 9.00 8.09
CA HIS A 179 -1.35 9.48 8.18
C HIS A 179 -1.28 11.02 8.16
N PRO A 180 -1.84 11.71 9.18
CA PRO A 180 -1.86 13.17 9.21
C PRO A 180 -0.49 13.76 8.91
N ASP A 181 -0.48 14.80 8.07
CA ASP A 181 0.73 15.55 7.72
C ASP A 181 1.73 14.82 6.80
N TYR A 182 1.43 13.61 6.32
CA TYR A 182 2.29 12.91 5.35
C TYR A 182 2.43 13.73 4.06
N GLN A 183 3.65 13.77 3.46
CA GLN A 183 3.91 14.70 2.35
C GLN A 183 3.52 14.14 0.98
N CYS A 184 3.82 12.87 0.68
CA CYS A 184 3.46 12.25 -0.59
C CYS A 184 2.01 11.75 -0.55
N ASP A 185 1.05 12.66 -0.40
CA ASP A 185 -0.37 12.35 -0.21
C ASP A 185 -1.26 12.61 -1.43
N HIS A 186 -0.65 13.07 -2.54
CA HIS A 186 -1.33 13.29 -3.83
C HIS A 186 -0.51 12.71 -4.99
N VAL A 187 -1.20 12.15 -5.96
CA VAL A 187 -0.57 11.55 -7.15
C VAL A 187 0.29 12.58 -7.90
N ALA A 188 -0.20 13.80 -8.07
CA ALA A 188 0.53 14.85 -8.78
C ALA A 188 1.90 15.15 -8.15
N TRP A 189 1.99 15.18 -6.81
CA TRP A 189 3.24 15.37 -6.09
C TRP A 189 4.21 14.20 -6.28
N GLY A 190 3.71 12.96 -6.13
CA GLY A 190 4.51 11.75 -6.34
C GLY A 190 5.03 11.65 -7.78
N VAL A 191 4.18 11.89 -8.77
CA VAL A 191 4.55 11.90 -10.20
C VAL A 191 5.62 12.95 -10.51
N GLU A 192 5.50 14.15 -9.95
CA GLU A 192 6.51 15.17 -10.10
C GLU A 192 7.87 14.72 -9.54
N LEU A 193 7.88 14.06 -8.39
CA LEU A 193 9.11 13.50 -7.81
C LEU A 193 9.72 12.42 -8.72
N VAL A 194 8.90 11.52 -9.29
CA VAL A 194 9.41 10.50 -10.23
C VAL A 194 10.03 11.16 -11.47
N LYS A 195 9.41 12.20 -12.02
CA LYS A 195 9.94 12.95 -13.17
C LYS A 195 11.27 13.62 -12.85
N ARG A 196 11.41 14.27 -11.70
CA ARG A 196 12.65 14.92 -11.26
C ARG A 196 13.80 13.94 -11.05
N ILE A 197 13.51 12.79 -10.48
CA ILE A 197 14.49 11.72 -10.28
C ILE A 197 14.92 11.12 -11.61
N SER A 198 13.99 10.98 -12.55
CA SER A 198 14.24 10.50 -13.91
C SER A 198 15.00 9.18 -13.97
N SER A 199 14.63 8.20 -13.15
CA SER A 199 15.19 6.85 -13.12
C SER A 199 14.11 5.79 -13.19
N GLU A 200 14.36 4.72 -13.97
CA GLU A 200 13.49 3.55 -14.01
C GLU A 200 13.47 2.77 -12.69
N ARG A 201 14.37 3.08 -11.78
CA ARG A 201 14.47 2.44 -10.46
C ARG A 201 13.89 3.30 -9.33
N PHE A 202 13.06 4.29 -9.69
CA PHE A 202 12.22 5.00 -8.73
C PHE A 202 10.80 5.12 -9.27
N LYS A 203 9.85 4.55 -8.56
CA LYS A 203 8.42 4.49 -8.91
C LYS A 203 7.57 4.75 -7.66
N LEU A 204 6.25 4.72 -7.85
CA LEU A 204 5.28 4.87 -6.77
C LEU A 204 4.55 3.56 -6.49
N ILE A 205 4.11 3.38 -5.25
CA ILE A 205 3.02 2.49 -4.89
C ILE A 205 1.73 3.31 -4.95
N TYR A 206 0.79 2.87 -5.77
CA TYR A 206 -0.55 3.43 -5.78
C TYR A 206 -1.43 2.62 -4.84
N ASP A 207 -1.60 3.13 -3.62
CA ASP A 207 -2.53 2.54 -2.66
C ASP A 207 -3.94 3.06 -2.93
N ILE A 208 -4.79 2.17 -3.43
CA ILE A 208 -6.16 2.47 -3.84
C ILE A 208 -7.01 2.95 -2.65
N PHE A 209 -6.81 2.36 -1.45
CA PHE A 209 -7.49 2.80 -0.24
C PHE A 209 -7.13 4.25 0.11
N HIS A 210 -5.83 4.57 0.08
CA HIS A 210 -5.37 5.92 0.40
C HIS A 210 -5.81 6.94 -0.64
N MET A 211 -5.68 6.63 -1.91
CA MET A 211 -6.00 7.57 -2.99
C MET A 211 -7.50 7.77 -3.18
N GLN A 212 -8.34 6.78 -2.89
CA GLN A 212 -9.78 6.99 -2.82
C GLN A 212 -10.13 8.05 -1.78
N ILE A 213 -9.53 8.00 -0.58
CA ILE A 213 -9.79 8.97 0.49
C ILE A 213 -9.27 10.37 0.12
N MET A 214 -8.14 10.46 -0.56
CA MET A 214 -7.52 11.75 -0.90
C MET A 214 -8.14 12.40 -2.12
N GLU A 215 -8.25 11.69 -3.22
CA GLU A 215 -8.51 12.25 -4.54
C GLU A 215 -9.76 11.64 -5.22
N GLY A 216 -10.05 10.35 -4.98
CA GLY A 216 -11.08 9.64 -5.73
C GLY A 216 -10.62 9.39 -7.18
N ASP A 217 -11.59 9.26 -8.11
CA ASP A 217 -11.35 9.10 -9.56
C ASP A 217 -10.28 8.05 -9.93
N VAL A 218 -10.25 6.96 -9.15
CA VAL A 218 -9.20 5.93 -9.14
C VAL A 218 -8.91 5.35 -10.52
N CYS A 219 -9.96 5.07 -11.31
CA CYS A 219 -9.78 4.42 -12.60
C CYS A 219 -9.10 5.31 -13.65
N ASP A 220 -9.43 6.59 -13.71
CA ASP A 220 -8.84 7.52 -14.69
C ASP A 220 -7.43 7.92 -14.21
N THR A 221 -7.24 8.14 -12.92
CA THR A 221 -5.90 8.34 -12.34
C THR A 221 -4.94 7.20 -12.68
N ILE A 222 -5.38 5.92 -12.58
CA ILE A 222 -4.58 4.76 -12.98
C ILE A 222 -4.25 4.80 -14.48
N ARG A 223 -5.21 5.07 -15.35
CA ARG A 223 -4.98 5.12 -16.81
C ARG A 223 -3.98 6.18 -17.21
N GLU A 224 -4.06 7.36 -16.60
CA GLU A 224 -3.22 8.51 -16.93
C GLU A 224 -1.79 8.40 -16.38
N ASN A 225 -1.63 7.74 -15.22
CA ASN A 225 -0.38 7.76 -14.48
C ASN A 225 0.29 6.39 -14.32
N HIS A 226 -0.24 5.32 -14.94
CA HIS A 226 0.25 3.93 -14.73
C HIS A 226 1.75 3.76 -14.96
N GLN A 227 2.39 4.53 -15.84
CA GLN A 227 3.83 4.46 -16.12
C GLN A 227 4.70 4.85 -14.91
N TYR A 228 4.12 5.53 -13.93
CA TYR A 228 4.79 5.93 -12.68
C TYR A 228 4.55 4.95 -11.54
N PHE A 229 3.61 4.00 -11.70
CA PHE A 229 3.23 3.02 -10.67
C PHE A 229 3.86 1.66 -10.96
N ASP A 230 4.57 1.09 -9.98
CA ASP A 230 5.18 -0.25 -10.09
C ASP A 230 4.57 -1.26 -9.11
N HIS A 231 3.64 -0.82 -8.29
CA HIS A 231 2.93 -1.64 -7.31
C HIS A 231 1.58 -1.03 -6.94
N TYR A 232 0.62 -1.88 -6.57
CA TYR A 232 -0.69 -1.45 -6.10
C TYR A 232 -1.03 -2.09 -4.76
N HIS A 233 -1.58 -1.28 -3.83
CA HIS A 233 -2.21 -1.76 -2.61
C HIS A 233 -3.73 -1.62 -2.69
N THR A 234 -4.46 -2.50 -2.01
CA THR A 234 -5.93 -2.52 -1.99
C THR A 234 -6.46 -2.58 -0.56
N GLY A 235 -7.63 -2.02 -0.32
CA GLY A 235 -8.35 -2.11 0.94
C GLY A 235 -9.74 -1.55 0.82
N GLY A 236 -10.70 -2.06 1.60
CA GLY A 236 -12.07 -1.54 1.62
C GLY A 236 -12.14 -0.14 2.21
N VAL A 237 -12.84 0.78 1.55
CA VAL A 237 -13.11 2.14 2.04
C VAL A 237 -14.58 2.23 2.42
N PRO A 238 -14.89 2.71 3.64
CA PRO A 238 -14.00 3.13 4.72
C PRO A 238 -13.40 1.97 5.50
N GLY A 239 -12.37 2.27 6.31
CA GLY A 239 -11.91 1.40 7.41
C GLY A 239 -10.77 0.44 7.09
N ARG A 240 -10.33 0.32 5.82
CA ARG A 240 -9.26 -0.60 5.38
C ARG A 240 -9.53 -2.05 5.79
N VAL A 241 -10.76 -2.48 5.58
CA VAL A 241 -11.27 -3.84 5.83
C VAL A 241 -11.47 -4.60 4.52
N GLU A 242 -12.19 -5.72 4.55
CA GLU A 242 -12.46 -6.54 3.36
C GLU A 242 -12.98 -5.74 2.17
N ILE A 243 -12.64 -6.18 0.97
CA ILE A 243 -13.11 -5.58 -0.30
C ILE A 243 -14.40 -6.26 -0.80
N ASP A 244 -15.39 -6.32 0.07
CA ASP A 244 -16.71 -6.90 -0.20
C ASP A 244 -17.77 -5.82 -0.57
N ASP A 245 -19.04 -6.21 -0.60
CA ASP A 245 -20.16 -5.30 -0.94
C ASP A 245 -20.43 -4.24 0.14
N GLY A 246 -19.76 -4.30 1.29
CA GLY A 246 -19.92 -3.34 2.40
C GLY A 246 -19.04 -2.09 2.27
N GLN A 247 -18.21 -2.00 1.24
CA GLN A 247 -17.29 -0.88 0.98
C GLN A 247 -17.67 -0.11 -0.31
N GLU A 248 -17.10 1.08 -0.53
CA GLU A 248 -17.58 2.01 -1.56
C GLU A 248 -16.91 1.86 -2.95
N LEU A 249 -15.81 1.10 -3.07
CA LEU A 249 -15.04 0.97 -4.30
C LEU A 249 -15.56 -0.17 -5.20
N ASN A 250 -15.63 0.08 -6.50
CA ASN A 250 -15.91 -0.96 -7.48
C ASN A 250 -14.62 -1.68 -7.90
N TYR A 251 -14.12 -2.59 -7.06
CA TYR A 251 -12.87 -3.30 -7.33
C TYR A 251 -12.83 -4.07 -8.65
N PRO A 252 -13.89 -4.74 -9.14
CA PRO A 252 -13.88 -5.34 -10.47
C PRO A 252 -13.53 -4.34 -11.57
N ARG A 253 -14.06 -3.11 -11.49
CA ARG A 253 -13.80 -2.04 -12.49
C ARG A 253 -12.38 -1.51 -12.36
N ILE A 254 -11.88 -1.33 -11.13
CA ILE A 254 -10.51 -0.89 -10.86
C ILE A 254 -9.50 -1.91 -11.39
N MET A 255 -9.72 -3.22 -11.13
CA MET A 255 -8.86 -4.27 -11.66
C MET A 255 -8.86 -4.31 -13.20
N GLN A 256 -9.99 -4.06 -13.85
CA GLN A 256 -10.05 -3.91 -15.31
C GLN A 256 -9.20 -2.72 -15.80
N ALA A 257 -9.22 -1.59 -15.08
CA ALA A 257 -8.38 -0.44 -15.41
C ALA A 257 -6.88 -0.80 -15.31
N ILE A 258 -6.46 -1.46 -14.24
CA ILE A 258 -5.07 -1.92 -14.06
C ILE A 258 -4.67 -2.88 -15.19
N VAL A 259 -5.48 -3.89 -15.49
CA VAL A 259 -5.20 -4.86 -16.57
C VAL A 259 -5.08 -4.18 -17.93
N ALA A 260 -5.92 -3.19 -18.22
CA ALA A 260 -5.91 -2.45 -19.49
C ALA A 260 -4.61 -1.64 -19.71
N THR A 261 -3.87 -1.28 -18.65
CA THR A 261 -2.56 -0.61 -18.76
C THR A 261 -1.43 -1.55 -19.20
N GLY A 262 -1.68 -2.86 -19.20
CA GLY A 262 -0.64 -3.88 -19.45
C GLY A 262 0.25 -4.17 -18.26
N PHE A 263 -0.11 -3.70 -17.05
CA PHE A 263 0.65 -3.91 -15.81
C PHE A 263 0.98 -5.38 -15.56
N LYS A 264 2.24 -5.66 -15.16
CA LYS A 264 2.77 -7.01 -14.91
C LYS A 264 3.29 -7.22 -13.49
N GLY A 265 3.27 -6.18 -12.66
CA GLY A 265 3.66 -6.22 -11.25
C GLY A 265 2.62 -6.94 -10.38
N PHE A 266 2.68 -6.69 -9.09
CA PHE A 266 1.74 -7.25 -8.12
C PHE A 266 0.70 -6.23 -7.68
N VAL A 267 -0.49 -6.75 -7.41
CA VAL A 267 -1.56 -6.06 -6.67
C VAL A 267 -1.66 -6.74 -5.31
N ALA A 268 -1.25 -6.04 -4.27
CA ALA A 268 -1.22 -6.57 -2.92
C ALA A 268 -2.50 -6.24 -2.15
N GLN A 269 -3.02 -7.21 -1.46
CA GLN A 269 -4.15 -7.03 -0.56
C GLN A 269 -3.62 -6.48 0.77
N GLU A 270 -3.98 -5.23 1.07
CA GLU A 270 -3.56 -4.52 2.27
C GLU A 270 -4.77 -4.01 3.04
N PHE A 271 -5.54 -4.95 3.53
CA PHE A 271 -6.68 -4.70 4.42
C PHE A 271 -6.59 -5.58 5.67
N VAL A 272 -7.16 -5.08 6.77
CA VAL A 272 -7.18 -5.80 8.05
C VAL A 272 -8.44 -6.65 8.13
N PRO A 273 -8.34 -7.99 8.02
CA PRO A 273 -9.51 -8.85 8.05
C PRO A 273 -10.28 -8.73 9.37
N GLN A 274 -11.59 -8.55 9.26
CA GLN A 274 -12.52 -8.52 10.38
C GLN A 274 -13.28 -9.85 10.54
N ARG A 275 -13.29 -10.67 9.49
CA ARG A 275 -13.96 -11.97 9.52
C ARG A 275 -13.12 -13.02 10.26
N PRO A 276 -13.78 -13.96 10.97
CA PRO A 276 -13.07 -15.04 11.68
C PRO A 276 -12.23 -15.91 10.75
N GLU A 277 -12.71 -16.14 9.51
CA GLU A 277 -12.12 -17.01 8.50
C GLU A 277 -11.11 -16.26 7.59
N ALA A 278 -10.28 -15.44 8.16
CA ALA A 278 -9.36 -14.58 7.38
C ALA A 278 -8.38 -15.32 6.46
N LEU A 279 -8.16 -16.62 6.67
CA LEU A 279 -7.33 -17.50 5.82
C LEU A 279 -8.14 -18.58 5.10
N ALA A 280 -9.48 -18.51 5.08
CA ALA A 280 -10.34 -19.47 4.43
C ALA A 280 -10.81 -19.03 3.05
#